data_23599849e69c321d6655727db9026af7
#
_entry.id   23599849e69c321d6655727db9026af7
#
_cell.length_a   1.000
_cell.length_b   1.000
_cell.length_c   1.000
_cell.angle_alpha   90.00
_cell.angle_beta   90.00
_cell.angle_gamma   90.00
#
_symmetry.space_group_name_H-M   'P 1'
#
loop_
_entity.id
_entity.type
_entity.pdbx_description
1 polymer ?
#
loop_
_entity_poly.entity_id
_entity_poly.type
_entity_poly.pdbx_seq_one_letter_code
_entity_poly.pdbx_strand_id
1 'polypeptide(L)'
;MIRLVLIAILLGALNGAGQDDRVSRLKWMSGCWVRATPRFTMEEQWTVPRAGTMFGIGRTTRRLVSADSVSEHEFTQIHLVNGKLVFSAHPSGQQPADFTESELTDSSVVFSNSQHDFPQNVRYMKGRADSLYAAVDGTVGGSTRRADFRYARTACEK
;
A
#
# COMPACT_ATOMS: atom_id res chain seq x y z
N MET A 1 -8.55 -63.24 9.10
CA MET A 1 -9.20 -62.07 9.77
C MET A 1 -8.47 -60.81 9.36
N ILE A 2 -9.03 -60.09 8.37
CA ILE A 2 -8.43 -58.86 7.84
C ILE A 2 -9.12 -57.69 8.56
N ARG A 3 -8.33 -56.93 9.33
CA ARG A 3 -8.82 -55.71 9.98
C ARG A 3 -8.76 -54.55 9.01
N LEU A 4 -9.90 -54.07 8.54
CA LEU A 4 -10.02 -52.79 7.83
C LEU A 4 -9.73 -51.64 8.80
N VAL A 5 -8.70 -50.85 8.56
CA VAL A 5 -8.42 -49.59 9.22
C VAL A 5 -9.13 -48.49 8.42
N LEU A 6 -10.25 -47.99 8.94
CA LEU A 6 -10.91 -46.80 8.40
C LEU A 6 -10.06 -45.55 8.77
N ILE A 7 -9.38 -44.97 7.79
CA ILE A 7 -8.76 -43.65 7.94
C ILE A 7 -9.85 -42.60 7.75
N ALA A 8 -10.27 -41.99 8.84
CA ALA A 8 -11.14 -40.81 8.80
C ALA A 8 -10.30 -39.60 8.35
N ILE A 9 -10.49 -39.17 7.10
CA ILE A 9 -9.93 -37.92 6.61
C ILE A 9 -10.79 -36.79 7.19
N LEU A 10 -10.29 -36.09 8.24
CA LEU A 10 -10.85 -34.83 8.67
C LEU A 10 -10.59 -33.79 7.57
N LEU A 11 -11.60 -33.47 6.78
CA LEU A 11 -11.62 -32.24 5.98
C LEU A 11 -11.72 -31.06 6.95
N GLY A 12 -10.59 -30.45 7.29
CA GLY A 12 -10.55 -29.14 7.90
C GLY A 12 -11.15 -28.12 6.93
N ALA A 13 -12.29 -27.53 7.28
CA ALA A 13 -12.88 -26.45 6.52
C ALA A 13 -11.90 -25.27 6.48
N LEU A 14 -11.33 -24.99 5.28
CA LEU A 14 -10.51 -23.83 5.02
C LEU A 14 -11.41 -22.59 5.07
N ASN A 15 -11.38 -21.87 6.20
CA ASN A 15 -11.93 -20.53 6.35
C ASN A 15 -11.06 -19.50 5.59
N GLY A 16 -10.71 -19.76 4.34
CA GLY A 16 -9.86 -18.90 3.53
C GLY A 16 -10.61 -17.81 2.75
N ALA A 17 -11.92 -17.94 2.57
CA ALA A 17 -12.68 -17.06 1.68
C ALA A 17 -12.87 -15.62 2.20
N GLY A 18 -12.78 -15.38 3.52
CA GLY A 18 -13.00 -14.05 4.09
C GLY A 18 -11.75 -13.15 4.16
N GLN A 19 -10.56 -13.75 4.11
CA GLN A 19 -9.30 -12.98 4.22
C GLN A 19 -8.87 -12.35 2.89
N ASP A 20 -9.15 -13.00 1.79
CA ASP A 20 -8.81 -12.53 0.43
C ASP A 20 -9.64 -11.31 0.01
N ASP A 21 -10.83 -11.14 0.60
CA ASP A 21 -11.80 -10.11 0.22
C ASP A 21 -11.36 -8.69 0.66
N ARG A 22 -10.76 -8.51 1.83
CA ARG A 22 -10.39 -7.16 2.32
C ARG A 22 -9.29 -6.51 1.50
N VAL A 23 -8.21 -7.23 1.18
CA VAL A 23 -7.14 -6.70 0.32
C VAL A 23 -7.65 -6.50 -1.11
N SER A 24 -8.57 -7.36 -1.58
CA SER A 24 -9.18 -7.26 -2.89
C SER A 24 -9.98 -5.96 -3.09
N ARG A 25 -10.50 -5.35 -2.03
CA ARG A 25 -11.14 -4.04 -2.08
C ARG A 25 -10.17 -2.93 -2.50
N LEU A 26 -8.86 -3.13 -2.38
CA LEU A 26 -7.83 -2.18 -2.82
C LEU A 26 -7.39 -2.39 -4.28
N LYS A 27 -8.04 -3.28 -5.04
CA LYS A 27 -7.70 -3.56 -6.45
C LYS A 27 -7.63 -2.28 -7.31
N TRP A 28 -8.37 -1.25 -6.96
CA TRP A 28 -8.36 0.04 -7.67
C TRP A 28 -7.01 0.78 -7.57
N MET A 29 -6.15 0.46 -6.60
CA MET A 29 -4.78 0.98 -6.49
C MET A 29 -3.83 0.32 -7.50
N SER A 30 -4.14 -0.88 -8.00
CA SER A 30 -3.23 -1.66 -8.85
C SER A 30 -2.87 -0.93 -10.13
N GLY A 31 -1.62 -1.06 -10.55
CA GLY A 31 -1.08 -0.45 -11.77
C GLY A 31 0.06 0.52 -11.50
N CYS A 32 0.38 1.32 -12.49
CA CYS A 32 1.49 2.26 -12.43
C CYS A 32 0.97 3.70 -12.47
N TRP A 33 1.54 4.52 -11.62
CA TRP A 33 1.09 5.86 -11.32
C TRP A 33 2.26 6.84 -11.36
N VAL A 34 2.05 8.01 -11.91
CA VAL A 34 3.10 9.03 -12.05
C VAL A 34 2.56 10.41 -11.65
N ARG A 35 3.39 11.15 -10.94
CA ARG A 35 3.24 12.58 -10.69
C ARG A 35 4.54 13.27 -11.11
N ALA A 36 4.48 14.07 -12.14
CA ALA A 36 5.63 14.82 -12.64
C ALA A 36 5.51 16.31 -12.35
N THR A 37 6.62 16.93 -11.98
CA THR A 37 6.81 18.38 -11.85
C THR A 37 8.08 18.78 -12.61
N PRO A 38 8.37 20.09 -12.79
CA PRO A 38 9.64 20.50 -13.41
C PRO A 38 10.91 20.04 -12.66
N ARG A 39 10.79 19.74 -11.34
CA ARG A 39 11.95 19.42 -10.48
C ARG A 39 12.09 17.96 -10.16
N PHE A 40 10.99 17.20 -10.14
CA PHE A 40 11.00 15.78 -9.76
C PHE A 40 9.85 15.01 -10.42
N THR A 41 10.06 13.71 -10.53
CA THR A 41 9.03 12.73 -10.88
C THR A 41 8.87 11.76 -9.71
N MET A 42 7.62 11.54 -9.28
CA MET A 42 7.25 10.52 -8.29
C MET A 42 6.47 9.44 -9.01
N GLU A 43 6.81 8.21 -8.74
CA GLU A 43 6.21 7.03 -9.36
C GLU A 43 5.79 6.05 -8.28
N GLU A 44 4.64 5.41 -8.47
CA GLU A 44 4.21 4.26 -7.67
C GLU A 44 3.77 3.13 -8.58
N GLN A 45 4.14 1.91 -8.24
CA GLN A 45 3.65 0.70 -8.89
C GLN A 45 3.05 -0.22 -7.83
N TRP A 46 1.80 -0.63 -8.05
CA TRP A 46 1.07 -1.51 -7.16
C TRP A 46 0.70 -2.82 -7.87
N THR A 47 1.00 -3.95 -7.24
CA THR A 47 0.58 -5.27 -7.75
C THR A 47 -0.93 -5.43 -7.62
N VAL A 48 -1.53 -6.35 -8.41
CA VAL A 48 -2.91 -6.81 -8.13
C VAL A 48 -2.93 -7.58 -6.81
N PRO A 49 -3.96 -7.39 -5.97
CA PRO A 49 -4.16 -8.20 -4.77
C PRO A 49 -4.17 -9.69 -5.11
N ARG A 50 -3.41 -10.48 -4.34
CA ARG A 50 -3.39 -11.94 -4.46
C ARG A 50 -3.01 -12.56 -3.12
N ALA A 51 -3.70 -13.64 -2.74
CA ALA A 51 -3.43 -14.40 -1.52
C ALA A 51 -3.39 -13.51 -0.25
N GLY A 52 -4.32 -12.55 -0.15
CA GLY A 52 -4.43 -11.65 1.01
C GLY A 52 -3.31 -10.62 1.12
N THR A 53 -2.58 -10.34 0.03
CA THR A 53 -1.49 -9.36 0.03
C THR A 53 -1.44 -8.53 -1.26
N MET A 54 -0.81 -7.37 -1.18
CA MET A 54 -0.53 -6.44 -2.26
C MET A 54 0.81 -5.76 -1.98
N PHE A 55 1.63 -5.57 -3.02
CA PHE A 55 2.93 -4.92 -2.90
C PHE A 55 2.95 -3.61 -3.67
N GLY A 56 3.66 -2.63 -3.11
CA GLY A 56 3.91 -1.33 -3.71
C GLY A 56 5.40 -1.03 -3.80
N ILE A 57 5.79 -0.31 -4.84
CA ILE A 57 7.12 0.29 -4.98
C ILE A 57 6.91 1.76 -5.30
N GLY A 58 7.51 2.63 -4.50
CA GLY A 58 7.58 4.07 -4.72
C GLY A 58 8.99 4.50 -5.10
N ARG A 59 9.10 5.47 -6.00
CA ARG A 59 10.38 6.09 -6.40
C ARG A 59 10.18 7.58 -6.62
N THR A 60 11.08 8.39 -6.06
CA THR A 60 11.20 9.82 -6.38
C THR A 60 12.52 10.08 -7.11
N THR A 61 12.43 10.60 -8.33
CA THR A 61 13.57 10.98 -9.14
C THR A 61 13.65 12.51 -9.21
N ARG A 62 14.83 13.07 -8.90
CA ARG A 62 15.11 14.50 -9.08
C ARG A 62 15.72 14.74 -10.45
N ARG A 63 15.20 15.75 -11.13
CA ARG A 63 15.78 16.23 -12.39
C ARG A 63 16.97 17.13 -12.09
N LEU A 64 18.15 16.73 -12.52
CA LEU A 64 19.38 17.48 -12.42
C LEU A 64 19.83 17.96 -13.81
N VAL A 65 20.74 18.92 -13.85
CA VAL A 65 21.27 19.49 -15.13
C VAL A 65 21.98 18.44 -15.98
N SER A 66 22.70 17.50 -15.34
CA SER A 66 23.53 16.50 -16.02
C SER A 66 22.86 15.14 -16.18
N ALA A 67 22.00 14.76 -15.26
CA ALA A 67 21.28 13.46 -15.26
C ALA A 67 20.21 13.44 -14.19
N ASP A 68 19.20 12.57 -14.34
CA ASP A 68 18.23 12.30 -13.28
C ASP A 68 18.87 11.44 -12.17
N SER A 69 18.47 11.67 -10.93
CA SER A 69 18.95 10.94 -9.75
C SER A 69 17.80 10.49 -8.87
N VAL A 70 17.80 9.22 -8.47
CA VAL A 70 16.86 8.71 -7.47
C VAL A 70 17.19 9.35 -6.12
N SER A 71 16.24 10.08 -5.55
CA SER A 71 16.40 10.73 -4.24
C SER A 71 15.76 9.92 -3.11
N GLU A 72 14.68 9.19 -3.40
CA GLU A 72 13.95 8.38 -2.44
C GLU A 72 13.34 7.17 -3.13
N HIS A 73 13.23 6.06 -2.39
CA HIS A 73 12.46 4.89 -2.80
C HIS A 73 11.85 4.20 -1.58
N GLU A 74 10.75 3.50 -1.81
CA GLU A 74 10.04 2.78 -0.76
C GLU A 74 9.52 1.45 -1.30
N PHE A 75 9.63 0.39 -0.49
CA PHE A 75 8.89 -0.86 -0.66
C PHE A 75 7.76 -0.91 0.35
N THR A 76 6.60 -1.30 -0.12
CA THR A 76 5.40 -1.38 0.73
C THR A 76 4.74 -2.74 0.57
N GLN A 77 4.26 -3.29 1.68
CA GLN A 77 3.36 -4.42 1.69
C GLN A 77 2.04 -4.03 2.35
N ILE A 78 0.91 -4.37 1.72
CA ILE A 78 -0.39 -4.34 2.38
C ILE A 78 -0.84 -5.78 2.57
N HIS A 79 -1.15 -6.17 3.80
CA HIS A 79 -1.52 -7.52 4.18
C HIS A 79 -2.47 -7.52 5.38
N LEU A 80 -3.01 -8.69 5.72
CA LEU A 80 -3.93 -8.85 6.86
C LEU A 80 -3.19 -9.27 8.12
N VAL A 81 -3.46 -8.54 9.21
CA VAL A 81 -3.03 -8.90 10.57
C VAL A 81 -4.26 -8.76 11.49
N ASN A 82 -4.67 -9.84 12.13
CA ASN A 82 -5.80 -9.86 13.05
C ASN A 82 -7.09 -9.24 12.46
N GLY A 83 -7.37 -9.53 11.18
CA GLY A 83 -8.57 -9.06 10.48
C GLY A 83 -8.55 -7.60 10.03
N LYS A 84 -7.45 -6.87 10.21
CA LYS A 84 -7.24 -5.51 9.71
C LYS A 84 -6.15 -5.51 8.65
N LEU A 85 -6.24 -4.58 7.70
CA LEU A 85 -5.15 -4.30 6.78
C LEU A 85 -4.02 -3.58 7.50
N VAL A 86 -2.79 -3.98 7.22
CA VAL A 86 -1.55 -3.32 7.67
C VAL A 86 -0.76 -2.88 6.45
N PHE A 87 -0.35 -1.63 6.45
CA PHE A 87 0.55 -1.01 5.50
C PHE A 87 1.95 -1.00 6.12
N SER A 88 2.81 -1.90 5.68
CA SER A 88 4.19 -2.00 6.12
C SER A 88 5.09 -1.24 5.15
N ALA A 89 5.58 -0.08 5.59
CA ALA A 89 6.45 0.81 4.81
C ALA A 89 7.92 0.50 5.08
N HIS A 90 8.72 0.43 4.01
CA HIS A 90 10.17 0.27 4.06
C HIS A 90 10.84 1.37 3.22
N PRO A 91 10.84 2.62 3.70
CA PRO A 91 11.42 3.75 3.00
C PRO A 91 12.95 3.73 3.04
N SER A 92 13.58 4.25 1.99
CA SER A 92 15.03 4.46 1.96
C SER A 92 15.44 5.49 3.02
N GLY A 93 16.51 5.17 3.77
CA GLY A 93 17.09 6.10 4.74
C GLY A 93 16.29 6.31 6.03
N GLN A 94 15.22 5.54 6.26
CA GLN A 94 14.41 5.59 7.48
C GLN A 94 14.14 4.17 7.99
N GLN A 95 13.71 4.05 9.26
CA GLN A 95 13.30 2.77 9.81
C GLN A 95 11.96 2.33 9.23
N PRO A 96 11.76 1.02 9.00
CA PRO A 96 10.46 0.49 8.63
C PRO A 96 9.39 0.81 9.68
N ALA A 97 8.16 1.01 9.21
CA ALA A 97 7.03 1.28 10.08
C ALA A 97 5.75 0.61 9.56
N ASP A 98 4.92 0.16 10.50
CA ASP A 98 3.60 -0.41 10.23
C ASP A 98 2.51 0.60 10.58
N PHE A 99 1.52 0.71 9.69
CA PHE A 99 0.32 1.51 9.89
C PHE A 99 -0.90 0.60 9.76
N THR A 100 -1.76 0.60 10.77
CA THR A 100 -2.96 -0.25 10.76
C THR A 100 -4.15 0.50 10.16
N GLU A 101 -4.97 -0.21 9.39
CA GLU A 101 -6.22 0.31 8.85
C GLU A 101 -7.08 0.95 9.93
N SER A 102 -7.41 2.23 9.75
CA SER A 102 -8.40 2.97 10.55
C SER A 102 -9.70 3.19 9.79
N GLU A 103 -9.66 3.31 8.46
CA GLU A 103 -10.83 3.46 7.60
C GLU A 103 -10.64 2.67 6.31
N LEU A 104 -11.71 2.00 5.83
CA LEU A 104 -11.73 1.30 4.55
C LEU A 104 -13.10 1.44 3.89
N THR A 105 -13.13 1.98 2.67
CA THR A 105 -14.29 2.02 1.79
C THR A 105 -13.97 1.33 0.45
N ASP A 106 -14.89 1.33 -0.50
CA ASP A 106 -14.64 0.78 -1.85
C ASP A 106 -13.78 1.70 -2.74
N SER A 107 -13.50 2.92 -2.27
CA SER A 107 -12.73 3.92 -3.01
C SER A 107 -11.66 4.62 -2.19
N SER A 108 -11.50 4.29 -0.91
CA SER A 108 -10.50 4.90 -0.05
C SER A 108 -10.05 3.97 1.06
N VAL A 109 -8.82 4.18 1.52
CA VAL A 109 -8.26 3.54 2.71
C VAL A 109 -7.40 4.55 3.48
N VAL A 110 -7.47 4.45 4.81
CA VAL A 110 -6.59 5.19 5.72
C VAL A 110 -5.88 4.20 6.62
N PHE A 111 -4.56 4.30 6.66
CA PHE A 111 -3.70 3.56 7.57
C PHE A 111 -3.12 4.53 8.60
N SER A 112 -3.13 4.16 9.88
CA SER A 112 -2.74 5.04 10.98
C SER A 112 -1.74 4.39 11.92
N ASN A 113 -0.77 5.18 12.38
CA ASN A 113 0.16 4.85 13.45
C ASN A 113 0.40 6.11 14.30
N SER A 114 -0.31 6.24 15.42
CA SER A 114 -0.21 7.41 16.31
C SER A 114 1.12 7.52 17.05
N GLN A 115 1.93 6.46 17.05
CA GLN A 115 3.26 6.44 17.69
C GLN A 115 4.38 6.80 16.71
N HIS A 116 4.08 6.91 15.41
CA HIS A 116 5.05 7.33 14.41
C HIS A 116 5.26 8.85 14.49
N ASP A 117 6.48 9.32 14.21
CA ASP A 117 6.79 10.76 14.26
C ASP A 117 5.97 11.55 13.22
N PHE A 118 6.26 11.38 11.96
CA PHE A 118 5.51 11.90 10.83
C PHE A 118 5.85 11.05 9.58
N PRO A 119 4.82 10.62 8.85
CA PRO A 119 3.38 10.83 9.07
C PRO A 119 2.79 9.88 10.12
N GLN A 120 1.67 10.25 10.75
CA GLN A 120 0.84 9.33 11.53
C GLN A 120 -0.26 8.68 10.69
N ASN A 121 -0.61 9.25 9.55
CA ASN A 121 -1.62 8.71 8.65
C ASN A 121 -1.09 8.64 7.22
N VAL A 122 -1.38 7.51 6.55
CA VAL A 122 -1.19 7.31 5.11
C VAL A 122 -2.56 7.05 4.50
N ARG A 123 -2.93 7.80 3.46
CA ARG A 123 -4.24 7.76 2.83
C ARG A 123 -4.13 7.51 1.36
N TYR A 124 -4.98 6.63 0.84
CA TYR A 124 -5.19 6.46 -0.59
C TYR A 124 -6.66 6.62 -0.94
N MET A 125 -6.95 7.25 -2.07
CA MET A 125 -8.30 7.42 -2.58
C MET A 125 -8.31 7.31 -4.10
N LYS A 126 -9.28 6.55 -4.62
CA LYS A 126 -9.56 6.47 -6.05
C LYS A 126 -10.04 7.83 -6.58
N GLY A 127 -9.30 8.40 -7.52
CA GLY A 127 -9.67 9.64 -8.17
C GLY A 127 -10.57 9.44 -9.39
N ARG A 128 -10.96 10.56 -10.00
CA ARG A 128 -11.65 10.58 -11.30
C ARG A 128 -10.64 10.46 -12.43
N ALA A 129 -11.09 10.03 -13.62
CA ALA A 129 -10.30 10.01 -14.85
C ALA A 129 -8.92 9.34 -14.68
N ASP A 130 -8.92 8.08 -14.18
CA ASP A 130 -7.68 7.30 -13.98
C ASP A 130 -6.62 8.04 -13.14
N SER A 131 -7.03 8.64 -12.03
CA SER A 131 -6.12 9.22 -11.06
C SER A 131 -6.15 8.48 -9.73
N LEU A 132 -5.02 8.51 -9.02
CA LEU A 132 -4.84 8.05 -7.65
C LEU A 132 -4.48 9.26 -6.79
N TYR A 133 -5.20 9.44 -5.69
CA TYR A 133 -4.86 10.42 -4.67
C TYR A 133 -4.20 9.71 -3.50
N ALA A 134 -3.03 10.16 -3.12
CA ALA A 134 -2.39 9.79 -1.87
C ALA A 134 -2.22 11.03 -1.00
N ALA A 135 -2.23 10.84 0.30
CA ALA A 135 -1.88 11.89 1.24
C ALA A 135 -1.22 11.28 2.47
N VAL A 136 -0.32 12.04 3.05
CA VAL A 136 0.23 11.75 4.37
C VAL A 136 -0.04 12.92 5.29
N ASP A 137 -0.46 12.64 6.52
CA ASP A 137 -0.74 13.69 7.51
C ASP A 137 -0.35 13.25 8.92
N GLY A 138 -0.26 14.25 9.81
CA GLY A 138 0.08 14.03 11.20
C GLY A 138 0.40 15.33 11.92
N THR A 139 0.89 15.21 13.16
CA THR A 139 1.27 16.34 14.02
C THR A 139 2.78 16.36 14.21
N VAL A 140 3.40 17.51 13.99
CA VAL A 140 4.83 17.73 14.22
C VAL A 140 4.97 19.02 15.07
N GLY A 141 5.56 18.91 16.26
CA GLY A 141 5.73 20.05 17.15
C GLY A 141 4.42 20.73 17.52
N GLY A 142 3.34 19.97 17.72
CA GLY A 142 2.01 20.50 18.04
C GLY A 142 1.23 21.09 16.87
N SER A 143 1.79 21.10 15.65
CA SER A 143 1.13 21.62 14.45
C SER A 143 0.74 20.48 13.50
N THR A 144 -0.48 20.51 12.99
CA THR A 144 -0.93 19.57 11.96
C THR A 144 -0.23 19.87 10.64
N ARG A 145 0.33 18.84 10.02
CA ARG A 145 0.94 18.87 8.69
C ARG A 145 0.27 17.86 7.79
N ARG A 146 0.21 18.21 6.49
CA ARG A 146 -0.33 17.32 5.44
C ARG A 146 0.43 17.56 4.14
N ALA A 147 0.69 16.47 3.42
CA ALA A 147 1.17 16.50 2.05
C ALA A 147 0.21 15.69 1.17
N ASP A 148 -0.21 16.28 0.05
CA ASP A 148 -1.14 15.67 -0.90
C ASP A 148 -0.44 15.37 -2.23
N PHE A 149 -0.72 14.19 -2.77
CA PHE A 149 -0.15 13.70 -4.02
C PHE A 149 -1.27 13.29 -4.96
N ARG A 150 -1.27 13.85 -6.16
CA ARG A 150 -2.18 13.44 -7.23
C ARG A 150 -1.36 12.76 -8.32
N TYR A 151 -1.64 11.50 -8.55
CA TYR A 151 -1.02 10.71 -9.59
C TYR A 151 -1.97 10.51 -10.75
N ALA A 152 -1.42 10.50 -11.96
CA ALA A 152 -2.10 10.01 -13.16
C ALA A 152 -1.67 8.57 -13.44
N ARG A 153 -2.56 7.77 -14.00
CA ARG A 153 -2.20 6.42 -14.44
C ARG A 153 -1.21 6.49 -15.60
N THR A 154 -0.25 5.60 -15.61
CA THR A 154 0.70 5.41 -16.72
C THR A 154 0.81 3.93 -17.09
N ALA A 155 1.38 3.65 -18.26
CA ALA A 155 1.77 2.29 -18.60
C ALA A 155 2.89 1.82 -17.67
N CYS A 156 2.80 0.58 -17.19
CA CYS A 156 3.91 -0.02 -16.48
C CYS A 156 5.02 -0.34 -17.48
N GLU A 157 6.25 0.01 -17.14
CA GLU A 157 7.42 -0.42 -17.92
C GLU A 157 7.53 -1.94 -17.88
N LYS A 158 7.92 -2.53 -19.02
CA LYS A 158 8.09 -3.98 -19.20
C LYS A 158 9.48 -4.41 -18.81
#